data_492b3ab94fff0a069e47046c48c07a75
#
_entry.id   492b3ab94fff0a069e47046c48c07a75
#
_cell.length_a   1.000
_cell.length_b   1.000
_cell.length_c   1.000
_cell.angle_alpha   90.00
_cell.angle_beta   90.00
_cell.angle_gamma   90.00
#
_symmetry.space_group_name_H-M   'P 1'
#
loop_
_entity.id
_entity.type
_entity.pdbx_description
1 polymer ?
#
loop_
_entity_poly.entity_id
_entity_poly.type
_entity_poly.pdbx_seq_one_letter_code
_entity_poly.pdbx_strand_id
1 'polypeptide(L)'
;MSLDFKRYLCSRINWDSSVIGIMGERGVGKTTMLLQRIKEKYANPDDTFYISLDHYWFGTHELQDLIKFMYKRGITEFYIDEVHKYKGWSTILKNLVDELQDLRIVYTGSSLLEIDNAKVDMSRRQTIYTLRGMSFREYLEYEGILKINPLAFEELLTDHVAVSMEFVPKTKILVAFDNYLHTGVYPFYKTAGKDFLVRLKEVVDTVMESDLPATEKITYDTIEKCKKLLMIIAENVPLQPNTDKLAASLGTTRDTLLKLLYKLDKAEILELLTVELKSYKKLVNPGKIYLGNTNLMYALSPGIELGTLRETFFIDQCASVGTVQMPSKGDFIVNEKYLFEVGGEDKTFDQIAGIPDSYLAIDGIETGYGARIPLWMFGLLY
;
A
#
# COMPACT_ATOMS: atom_id res chain seq x y z
N MET A 1 3.25 -23.91 -0.68
CA MET A 1 2.48 -22.67 -0.58
C MET A 1 1.07 -23.05 -0.15
N SER A 2 0.58 -22.49 0.95
CA SER A 2 -0.77 -22.73 1.46
C SER A 2 -1.79 -21.91 0.67
N LEU A 3 -3.04 -22.40 0.60
CA LEU A 3 -4.22 -21.68 0.08
C LEU A 3 -5.18 -21.27 1.21
N ASP A 4 -4.81 -21.50 2.47
CA ASP A 4 -5.66 -21.27 3.64
C ASP A 4 -5.94 -19.78 3.87
N PHE A 5 -4.99 -18.92 3.53
CA PHE A 5 -5.14 -17.46 3.58
C PHE A 5 -4.93 -16.87 2.19
N LYS A 6 -5.83 -15.98 1.78
CA LYS A 6 -5.75 -15.21 0.54
C LYS A 6 -5.91 -13.73 0.84
N ARG A 7 -5.13 -12.90 0.16
CA ARG A 7 -5.26 -11.46 0.24
C ARG A 7 -6.62 -10.98 -0.28
N TYR A 8 -7.17 -9.95 0.32
CA TYR A 8 -8.49 -9.38 -0.01
C TYR A 8 -8.68 -9.12 -1.52
N LEU A 9 -7.62 -8.72 -2.18
CA LEU A 9 -7.65 -8.36 -3.59
C LEU A 9 -7.99 -9.56 -4.49
N CYS A 10 -7.69 -10.80 -4.08
CA CYS A 10 -8.01 -12.00 -4.86
C CYS A 10 -9.49 -12.12 -5.22
N SER A 11 -10.40 -11.67 -4.33
CA SER A 11 -11.85 -11.68 -4.55
C SER A 11 -12.37 -10.46 -5.33
N ARG A 12 -11.57 -9.39 -5.42
CA ARG A 12 -11.96 -8.14 -6.10
C ARG A 12 -11.48 -8.05 -7.55
N ILE A 13 -10.49 -8.86 -7.94
CA ILE A 13 -9.97 -8.89 -9.31
C ILE A 13 -10.99 -9.53 -10.25
N ASN A 14 -11.31 -8.84 -11.35
CA ASN A 14 -11.97 -9.45 -12.48
C ASN A 14 -10.94 -10.27 -13.29
N TRP A 15 -10.84 -11.56 -12.97
CA TRP A 15 -9.89 -12.48 -13.59
C TRP A 15 -10.19 -12.82 -15.06
N ASP A 16 -11.32 -12.36 -15.61
CA ASP A 16 -11.68 -12.57 -17.03
C ASP A 16 -11.07 -11.51 -17.95
N SER A 17 -10.49 -10.45 -17.40
CA SER A 17 -9.78 -9.44 -18.18
C SER A 17 -8.56 -10.05 -18.88
N SER A 18 -8.31 -9.65 -20.13
CA SER A 18 -7.18 -10.15 -20.91
C SER A 18 -5.82 -9.76 -20.36
N VAL A 19 -5.72 -8.55 -19.78
CA VAL A 19 -4.49 -8.08 -19.13
C VAL A 19 -4.83 -7.50 -17.77
N ILE A 20 -4.18 -8.03 -16.75
CA ILE A 20 -4.34 -7.63 -15.35
C ILE A 20 -2.99 -7.22 -14.79
N GLY A 21 -2.89 -5.97 -14.33
CA GLY A 21 -1.73 -5.47 -13.58
C GLY A 21 -2.01 -5.47 -12.08
N ILE A 22 -1.12 -6.03 -11.29
CA ILE A 22 -1.20 -6.01 -9.81
C ILE A 22 0.00 -5.22 -9.30
N MET A 23 -0.25 -3.98 -8.91
CA MET A 23 0.74 -3.08 -8.33
C MET A 23 0.70 -3.15 -6.82
N GLY A 24 1.75 -2.66 -6.17
CA GLY A 24 1.82 -2.55 -4.71
C GLY A 24 3.26 -2.47 -4.24
N GLU A 25 3.45 -2.05 -3.00
CA GLU A 25 4.76 -1.94 -2.40
C GLU A 25 5.47 -3.31 -2.29
N ARG A 26 6.78 -3.25 -2.05
CA ARG A 26 7.59 -4.46 -1.90
C ARG A 26 7.26 -5.18 -0.59
N GLY A 27 7.07 -6.50 -0.65
CA GLY A 27 6.82 -7.32 0.55
C GLY A 27 5.35 -7.58 0.88
N VAL A 28 4.38 -6.94 0.21
CA VAL A 28 2.93 -7.11 0.49
C VAL A 28 2.33 -8.43 -0.01
N GLY A 29 3.11 -9.26 -0.74
CA GLY A 29 2.70 -10.60 -1.13
C GLY A 29 2.17 -10.74 -2.56
N LYS A 30 2.53 -9.86 -3.50
CA LYS A 30 2.13 -9.92 -4.93
C LYS A 30 2.50 -11.26 -5.58
N THR A 31 3.77 -11.66 -5.51
CA THR A 31 4.25 -12.95 -6.03
C THR A 31 3.48 -14.13 -5.44
N THR A 32 3.25 -14.10 -4.11
CA THR A 32 2.47 -15.13 -3.42
C THR A 32 1.05 -15.23 -3.99
N MET A 33 0.40 -14.10 -4.23
CA MET A 33 -0.94 -14.04 -4.79
C MET A 33 -1.00 -14.61 -6.23
N LEU A 34 -0.03 -14.29 -7.08
CA LEU A 34 0.09 -14.89 -8.42
C LEU A 34 0.19 -16.42 -8.35
N LEU A 35 1.12 -16.91 -7.53
CA LEU A 35 1.36 -18.35 -7.40
C LEU A 35 0.17 -19.07 -6.75
N GLN A 36 -0.57 -18.44 -5.83
CA GLN A 36 -1.81 -18.99 -5.29
C GLN A 36 -2.88 -19.09 -6.38
N ARG A 37 -3.02 -18.07 -7.23
CA ARG A 37 -3.97 -18.06 -8.35
C ARG A 37 -3.68 -19.19 -9.34
N ILE A 38 -2.41 -19.38 -9.70
CA ILE A 38 -1.99 -20.47 -10.58
C ILE A 38 -2.36 -21.82 -9.95
N LYS A 39 -1.99 -22.04 -8.69
CA LYS A 39 -2.28 -23.30 -7.98
C LYS A 39 -3.77 -23.59 -7.85
N GLU A 40 -4.61 -22.57 -7.70
CA GLU A 40 -6.05 -22.71 -7.56
C GLU A 40 -6.74 -23.00 -8.89
N LYS A 41 -6.34 -22.30 -9.95
CA LYS A 41 -7.02 -22.36 -11.25
C LYS A 41 -6.65 -23.60 -12.05
N TYR A 42 -5.40 -24.04 -11.95
CA TYR A 42 -4.87 -25.09 -12.81
C TYR A 42 -4.61 -26.38 -12.05
N ALA A 43 -5.40 -27.42 -12.39
CA ALA A 43 -5.15 -28.78 -11.94
C ALA A 43 -3.85 -29.35 -12.59
N ASN A 44 -3.53 -28.87 -13.80
CA ASN A 44 -2.28 -29.18 -14.51
C ASN A 44 -1.49 -27.89 -14.75
N PRO A 45 -0.27 -27.74 -14.20
CA PRO A 45 0.57 -26.55 -14.39
C PRO A 45 1.03 -26.34 -15.84
N ASP A 46 0.86 -27.30 -16.73
CA ASP A 46 1.28 -27.19 -18.14
C ASP A 46 0.43 -26.22 -18.98
N ASP A 47 -0.73 -25.78 -18.46
CA ASP A 47 -1.64 -24.86 -19.14
C ASP A 47 -1.29 -23.37 -18.95
N THR A 48 -0.29 -23.07 -18.13
CA THR A 48 0.10 -21.70 -17.81
C THR A 48 1.62 -21.56 -17.68
N PHE A 49 2.13 -20.35 -17.83
CA PHE A 49 3.56 -20.08 -17.71
C PHE A 49 3.83 -18.92 -16.74
N TYR A 50 4.64 -19.21 -15.70
CA TYR A 50 5.11 -18.19 -14.76
C TYR A 50 6.51 -17.72 -15.14
N ILE A 51 6.70 -16.40 -15.14
CA ILE A 51 7.95 -15.73 -15.50
C ILE A 51 8.27 -14.71 -14.41
N SER A 52 9.50 -14.72 -13.88
CA SER A 52 10.02 -13.63 -13.04
C SER A 52 11.07 -12.85 -13.82
N LEU A 53 10.83 -11.54 -14.02
CA LEU A 53 11.70 -10.69 -14.85
C LEU A 53 12.93 -10.15 -14.13
N ASP A 54 13.10 -10.45 -12.85
CA ASP A 54 14.34 -10.23 -12.10
C ASP A 54 15.37 -11.36 -12.29
N HIS A 55 14.98 -12.44 -13.00
CA HIS A 55 15.88 -13.56 -13.26
C HIS A 55 16.97 -13.18 -14.27
N TYR A 56 18.23 -13.50 -13.96
CA TYR A 56 19.42 -13.16 -14.76
C TYR A 56 19.36 -13.62 -16.24
N TRP A 57 18.54 -14.63 -16.55
CA TRP A 57 18.33 -15.15 -17.90
C TRP A 57 17.89 -14.05 -18.88
N PHE A 58 17.08 -13.07 -18.41
CA PHE A 58 16.62 -11.93 -19.19
C PHE A 58 17.69 -10.87 -19.49
N GLY A 59 18.89 -11.03 -18.95
CA GLY A 59 20.05 -10.22 -19.35
C GLY A 59 20.57 -10.51 -20.75
N THR A 60 20.20 -11.68 -21.32
CA THR A 60 20.68 -12.15 -22.64
C THR A 60 19.56 -12.67 -23.54
N HIS A 61 18.32 -12.76 -23.06
CA HIS A 61 17.19 -13.30 -23.80
C HIS A 61 16.01 -12.33 -23.79
N GLU A 62 15.30 -12.28 -24.92
CA GLU A 62 14.18 -11.36 -25.09
C GLU A 62 12.86 -11.96 -24.55
N LEU A 63 12.13 -11.17 -23.77
CA LEU A 63 10.82 -11.54 -23.23
C LEU A 63 9.82 -11.90 -24.34
N GLN A 64 9.81 -11.10 -25.41
CA GLN A 64 8.91 -11.31 -26.54
C GLN A 64 9.11 -12.67 -27.21
N ASP A 65 10.36 -13.09 -27.39
CA ASP A 65 10.69 -14.35 -28.04
C ASP A 65 10.25 -15.54 -27.16
N LEU A 66 10.46 -15.45 -25.86
CA LEU A 66 10.01 -16.48 -24.92
C LEU A 66 8.49 -16.63 -24.94
N ILE A 67 7.73 -15.53 -24.85
CA ILE A 67 6.27 -15.59 -24.88
C ILE A 67 5.77 -16.17 -26.20
N LYS A 68 6.28 -15.73 -27.36
CA LYS A 68 5.92 -16.26 -28.67
C LYS A 68 6.26 -17.74 -28.82
N PHE A 69 7.40 -18.17 -28.28
CA PHE A 69 7.82 -19.56 -28.30
C PHE A 69 6.87 -20.46 -27.49
N MET A 70 6.47 -20.03 -26.30
CA MET A 70 5.54 -20.77 -25.45
C MET A 70 4.10 -20.73 -26.00
N TYR A 71 3.68 -19.60 -26.56
CA TYR A 71 2.36 -19.46 -27.19
C TYR A 71 2.19 -20.45 -28.37
N LYS A 72 3.21 -20.64 -29.22
CA LYS A 72 3.21 -21.65 -30.29
C LYS A 72 3.08 -23.09 -29.76
N ARG A 73 3.32 -23.33 -28.47
CA ARG A 73 3.15 -24.62 -27.81
C ARG A 73 1.79 -24.77 -27.08
N GLY A 74 0.91 -23.80 -27.27
CA GLY A 74 -0.45 -23.81 -26.72
C GLY A 74 -0.63 -23.10 -25.38
N ILE A 75 0.44 -22.46 -24.83
CA ILE A 75 0.30 -21.64 -23.62
C ILE A 75 -0.30 -20.30 -24.00
N THR A 76 -1.48 -19.99 -23.48
CA THR A 76 -2.19 -18.72 -23.73
C THR A 76 -2.27 -17.82 -22.53
N GLU A 77 -1.94 -18.30 -21.33
CA GLU A 77 -2.00 -17.51 -20.10
C GLU A 77 -0.63 -17.41 -19.42
N PHE A 78 -0.16 -16.18 -19.21
CA PHE A 78 1.15 -15.86 -18.66
C PHE A 78 1.03 -15.06 -17.37
N TYR A 79 1.78 -15.48 -16.36
CA TYR A 79 1.93 -14.79 -15.09
C TYR A 79 3.34 -14.22 -15.01
N ILE A 80 3.46 -12.89 -15.10
CA ILE A 80 4.75 -12.21 -15.24
C ILE A 80 5.02 -11.38 -13.99
N ASP A 81 6.01 -11.79 -13.21
CA ASP A 81 6.36 -11.14 -11.94
C ASP A 81 7.47 -10.09 -12.15
N GLU A 82 7.41 -8.99 -11.39
CA GLU A 82 8.41 -7.92 -11.32
C GLU A 82 8.71 -7.25 -12.69
N VAL A 83 7.64 -6.89 -13.46
CA VAL A 83 7.80 -6.32 -14.82
C VAL A 83 8.70 -5.08 -14.88
N HIS A 84 8.78 -4.30 -13.80
CA HIS A 84 9.61 -3.10 -13.74
C HIS A 84 11.13 -3.38 -13.86
N LYS A 85 11.56 -4.62 -13.67
CA LYS A 85 12.96 -5.03 -13.83
C LYS A 85 13.35 -5.20 -15.31
N TYR A 86 12.38 -5.23 -16.24
CA TYR A 86 12.65 -5.41 -17.66
C TYR A 86 12.33 -4.14 -18.47
N LYS A 87 13.36 -3.54 -19.06
CA LYS A 87 13.23 -2.29 -19.81
C LYS A 87 12.32 -2.46 -21.03
N GLY A 88 11.35 -1.56 -21.21
CA GLY A 88 10.43 -1.56 -22.34
C GLY A 88 9.33 -2.61 -22.26
N TRP A 89 9.12 -3.24 -21.11
CA TRP A 89 8.12 -4.27 -20.86
C TRP A 89 6.71 -3.88 -21.36
N SER A 90 6.28 -2.65 -21.12
CA SER A 90 4.93 -2.18 -21.48
C SER A 90 4.67 -2.18 -22.97
N THR A 91 5.64 -1.71 -23.76
CA THR A 91 5.58 -1.74 -25.23
C THR A 91 5.58 -3.17 -25.77
N ILE A 92 6.37 -4.05 -25.16
CA ILE A 92 6.41 -5.48 -25.52
C ILE A 92 5.08 -6.15 -25.24
N LEU A 93 4.53 -5.99 -24.02
CA LEU A 93 3.25 -6.60 -23.66
C LEU A 93 2.12 -6.06 -24.52
N LYS A 94 2.09 -4.75 -24.82
CA LYS A 94 1.13 -4.16 -25.75
C LYS A 94 1.18 -4.83 -27.13
N ASN A 95 2.37 -4.93 -27.72
CA ASN A 95 2.53 -5.51 -29.04
C ASN A 95 2.11 -6.99 -29.06
N LEU A 96 2.44 -7.75 -28.03
CA LEU A 96 2.04 -9.14 -27.90
C LEU A 96 0.53 -9.32 -27.80
N VAL A 97 -0.14 -8.49 -27.00
CA VAL A 97 -1.61 -8.53 -26.86
C VAL A 97 -2.32 -8.10 -28.14
N ASP A 98 -1.75 -7.17 -28.90
CA ASP A 98 -2.30 -6.75 -30.20
C ASP A 98 -2.08 -7.81 -31.30
N GLU A 99 -1.01 -8.61 -31.21
CA GLU A 99 -0.64 -9.63 -32.19
C GLU A 99 -1.31 -11.00 -31.90
N LEU A 100 -1.50 -11.37 -30.64
CA LEU A 100 -1.94 -12.69 -30.19
C LEU A 100 -3.34 -12.62 -29.55
N GLN A 101 -4.37 -13.04 -30.29
CA GLN A 101 -5.79 -12.75 -29.94
C GLN A 101 -6.25 -13.36 -28.59
N ASP A 102 -5.77 -14.56 -28.24
CA ASP A 102 -6.21 -15.28 -27.04
C ASP A 102 -5.24 -15.12 -25.86
N LEU A 103 -4.26 -14.22 -25.99
CA LEU A 103 -3.23 -14.03 -24.99
C LEU A 103 -3.82 -13.38 -23.74
N ARG A 104 -3.61 -14.01 -22.59
CA ARG A 104 -3.92 -13.47 -21.27
C ARG A 104 -2.64 -13.25 -20.47
N ILE A 105 -2.55 -12.08 -19.85
CA ILE A 105 -1.38 -11.70 -19.06
C ILE A 105 -1.83 -11.20 -17.70
N VAL A 106 -1.31 -11.81 -16.65
CA VAL A 106 -1.37 -11.27 -15.29
C VAL A 106 0.05 -10.88 -14.88
N TYR A 107 0.27 -9.62 -14.57
CA TYR A 107 1.62 -9.19 -14.21
C TYR A 107 1.65 -8.45 -12.88
N THR A 108 2.81 -8.48 -12.22
CA THR A 108 3.06 -7.67 -11.01
C THR A 108 4.13 -6.63 -11.27
N GLY A 109 4.04 -5.55 -10.52
CA GLY A 109 5.04 -4.51 -10.52
C GLY A 109 5.08 -3.72 -9.21
N SER A 110 6.11 -2.89 -9.06
CA SER A 110 6.17 -1.92 -7.99
C SER A 110 5.07 -0.86 -8.15
N SER A 111 4.54 -0.34 -7.04
CA SER A 111 3.63 0.81 -7.02
C SER A 111 4.22 2.05 -7.71
N LEU A 112 5.55 2.15 -7.75
CA LEU A 112 6.29 3.19 -8.49
C LEU A 112 6.00 3.22 -9.99
N LEU A 113 5.59 2.10 -10.60
CA LEU A 113 5.21 2.06 -12.02
C LEU A 113 3.97 2.91 -12.34
N GLU A 114 3.25 3.35 -11.32
CA GLU A 114 2.16 4.33 -11.53
C GLU A 114 2.66 5.67 -12.08
N ILE A 115 3.93 5.99 -11.87
CA ILE A 115 4.60 7.22 -12.35
C ILE A 115 5.00 7.08 -13.83
N ASP A 116 5.24 5.85 -14.30
CA ASP A 116 5.77 5.60 -15.63
C ASP A 116 4.68 5.77 -16.71
N ASN A 117 5.08 6.29 -17.88
CA ASN A 117 4.25 6.41 -19.08
C ASN A 117 3.70 5.05 -19.60
N ALA A 118 4.11 3.95 -18.99
CA ALA A 118 3.61 2.61 -19.24
C ALA A 118 2.08 2.47 -19.12
N LYS A 119 1.45 3.27 -18.25
CA LYS A 119 -0.02 3.37 -18.16
C LYS A 119 -0.66 3.87 -19.46
N VAL A 120 0.00 4.79 -20.17
CA VAL A 120 -0.56 5.42 -21.38
C VAL A 120 -0.59 4.41 -22.52
N ASP A 121 0.45 3.60 -22.69
CA ASP A 121 0.55 2.60 -23.75
C ASP A 121 -0.46 1.45 -23.62
N MET A 122 -0.77 1.05 -22.40
CA MET A 122 -1.63 -0.09 -22.08
C MET A 122 -3.05 0.31 -21.65
N SER A 123 -3.38 1.61 -21.54
CA SER A 123 -4.56 2.16 -20.85
C SER A 123 -5.93 1.60 -21.28
N ARG A 124 -6.05 1.10 -22.51
CA ARG A 124 -7.29 0.50 -23.04
C ARG A 124 -7.31 -1.03 -23.01
N ARG A 125 -6.19 -1.65 -22.64
CA ARG A 125 -5.96 -3.10 -22.77
C ARG A 125 -5.86 -3.79 -21.42
N GLN A 126 -5.65 -3.04 -20.35
CA GLN A 126 -5.37 -3.57 -19.03
C GLN A 126 -6.30 -3.00 -17.95
N THR A 127 -6.53 -3.81 -16.92
CA THR A 127 -7.09 -3.37 -15.64
C THR A 127 -6.00 -3.44 -14.59
N ILE A 128 -5.76 -2.33 -13.88
CA ILE A 128 -4.74 -2.26 -12.82
C ILE A 128 -5.43 -2.30 -11.46
N TYR A 129 -4.91 -3.15 -10.59
CA TYR A 129 -5.31 -3.28 -9.20
C TYR A 129 -4.12 -2.98 -8.30
N THR A 130 -4.37 -2.35 -7.14
CA THR A 130 -3.34 -2.08 -6.14
C THR A 130 -3.52 -3.00 -4.94
N LEU A 131 -2.48 -3.77 -4.63
CA LEU A 131 -2.39 -4.60 -3.43
C LEU A 131 -1.66 -3.81 -2.36
N ARG A 132 -2.40 -3.32 -1.37
CA ARG A 132 -1.85 -2.62 -0.19
C ARG A 132 -1.26 -3.59 0.83
N GLY A 133 -0.62 -3.09 1.87
CA GLY A 133 -0.28 -3.85 3.07
C GLY A 133 -1.49 -4.63 3.61
N MET A 134 -1.29 -5.62 4.48
CA MET A 134 -2.43 -6.30 5.12
C MET A 134 -3.19 -5.32 6.02
N SER A 135 -4.53 -5.35 5.93
CA SER A 135 -5.37 -4.71 6.92
C SER A 135 -5.35 -5.47 8.25
N PHE A 136 -5.80 -4.84 9.32
CA PHE A 136 -5.96 -5.56 10.59
C PHE A 136 -6.93 -6.75 10.47
N ARG A 137 -7.97 -6.62 9.66
CA ARG A 137 -8.89 -7.73 9.33
C ARG A 137 -8.15 -8.92 8.69
N GLU A 138 -7.30 -8.65 7.69
CA GLU A 138 -6.50 -9.70 7.05
C GLU A 138 -5.49 -10.32 8.02
N TYR A 139 -4.90 -9.51 8.89
CA TYR A 139 -4.00 -10.00 9.93
C TYR A 139 -4.69 -10.96 10.89
N LEU A 140 -5.92 -10.65 11.35
CA LEU A 140 -6.70 -11.53 12.20
C LEU A 140 -6.99 -12.88 11.52
N GLU A 141 -7.33 -12.88 10.22
CA GLU A 141 -7.54 -14.09 9.44
C GLU A 141 -6.21 -14.84 9.22
N TYR A 142 -5.13 -14.12 8.92
CA TYR A 142 -3.80 -14.70 8.71
C TYR A 142 -3.22 -15.35 9.97
N GLU A 143 -3.51 -14.80 11.16
CA GLU A 143 -3.17 -15.39 12.44
C GLU A 143 -4.11 -16.53 12.86
N GLY A 144 -5.22 -16.74 12.16
CA GLY A 144 -6.25 -17.72 12.54
C GLY A 144 -7.03 -17.30 13.79
N ILE A 145 -7.06 -16.01 14.12
CA ILE A 145 -7.77 -15.46 15.29
C ILE A 145 -9.24 -15.32 14.98
N LEU A 146 -9.58 -14.58 13.92
CA LEU A 146 -10.94 -14.31 13.48
C LEU A 146 -11.00 -14.19 11.96
N LYS A 147 -12.11 -14.59 11.39
CA LYS A 147 -12.46 -14.31 10.00
C LYS A 147 -13.64 -13.36 9.97
N ILE A 148 -13.40 -12.15 9.45
CA ILE A 148 -14.37 -11.06 9.40
C ILE A 148 -14.52 -10.64 7.93
N ASN A 149 -15.73 -10.36 7.48
CA ASN A 149 -15.95 -9.74 6.18
C ASN A 149 -15.54 -8.26 6.23
N PRO A 150 -15.04 -7.68 5.13
CA PRO A 150 -14.75 -6.24 5.09
C PRO A 150 -16.03 -5.45 5.35
N LEU A 151 -15.91 -4.40 6.18
CA LEU A 151 -17.01 -3.47 6.46
C LEU A 151 -17.04 -2.35 5.41
N ALA A 152 -18.24 -1.95 4.97
CA ALA A 152 -18.37 -0.69 4.26
C ALA A 152 -18.07 0.48 5.20
N PHE A 153 -17.52 1.58 4.65
CA PHE A 153 -17.15 2.74 5.47
C PHE A 153 -18.35 3.34 6.21
N GLU A 154 -19.49 3.45 5.56
CA GLU A 154 -20.74 3.93 6.13
C GLU A 154 -21.28 2.98 7.22
N GLU A 155 -21.16 1.66 7.01
CA GLU A 155 -21.53 0.64 8.01
C GLU A 155 -20.66 0.77 9.26
N LEU A 156 -19.35 1.01 9.10
CA LEU A 156 -18.47 1.29 10.24
C LEU A 156 -18.98 2.50 11.06
N LEU A 157 -19.45 3.56 10.41
CA LEU A 157 -19.91 4.78 11.10
C LEU A 157 -21.23 4.56 11.86
N THR A 158 -22.12 3.70 11.37
CA THR A 158 -23.48 3.50 11.93
C THR A 158 -23.54 2.31 12.89
N ASP A 159 -22.86 1.21 12.56
CA ASP A 159 -23.08 -0.09 13.20
C ASP A 159 -21.89 -0.59 14.05
N HIS A 160 -20.85 0.26 14.24
CA HIS A 160 -19.63 -0.11 14.97
C HIS A 160 -19.89 -0.69 16.37
N VAL A 161 -20.95 -0.26 17.06
CA VAL A 161 -21.30 -0.80 18.37
C VAL A 161 -21.72 -2.27 18.25
N ALA A 162 -22.65 -2.58 17.35
CA ALA A 162 -23.13 -3.94 17.15
C ALA A 162 -22.02 -4.87 16.66
N VAL A 163 -21.21 -4.40 15.69
CA VAL A 163 -20.07 -5.11 15.14
C VAL A 163 -19.02 -5.40 16.22
N SER A 164 -18.64 -4.41 17.03
CA SER A 164 -17.67 -4.64 18.10
C SER A 164 -18.18 -5.61 19.17
N MET A 165 -19.45 -5.52 19.55
CA MET A 165 -20.07 -6.47 20.49
C MET A 165 -20.10 -7.91 19.98
N GLU A 166 -20.11 -8.11 18.67
CA GLU A 166 -20.02 -9.46 18.08
C GLU A 166 -18.61 -10.06 18.21
N PHE A 167 -17.55 -9.27 18.01
CA PHE A 167 -16.19 -9.78 17.89
C PHE A 167 -15.37 -9.72 19.17
N VAL A 168 -15.55 -8.70 20.01
CA VAL A 168 -14.83 -8.51 21.28
C VAL A 168 -14.90 -9.74 22.19
N PRO A 169 -16.05 -10.40 22.41
CA PRO A 169 -16.10 -11.57 23.26
C PRO A 169 -15.34 -12.80 22.71
N LYS A 170 -14.97 -12.79 21.43
CA LYS A 170 -14.32 -13.92 20.75
C LYS A 170 -12.79 -13.87 20.85
N THR A 171 -12.20 -12.70 21.18
CA THR A 171 -10.74 -12.52 21.19
C THR A 171 -10.32 -11.35 22.07
N LYS A 172 -9.02 -11.33 22.42
CA LYS A 172 -8.38 -10.15 23.04
C LYS A 172 -8.01 -9.15 21.95
N ILE A 173 -9.02 -8.41 21.45
CA ILE A 173 -8.89 -7.60 20.23
C ILE A 173 -7.79 -6.52 20.34
N LEU A 174 -7.65 -5.86 21.48
CA LEU A 174 -6.64 -4.81 21.70
C LEU A 174 -5.21 -5.38 21.68
N VAL A 175 -5.02 -6.59 22.24
CA VAL A 175 -3.71 -7.27 22.17
C VAL A 175 -3.37 -7.66 20.73
N ALA A 176 -4.33 -8.18 19.98
CA ALA A 176 -4.14 -8.49 18.57
C ALA A 176 -3.86 -7.23 17.75
N PHE A 177 -4.53 -6.12 18.08
CA PHE A 177 -4.33 -4.84 17.42
C PHE A 177 -2.93 -4.26 17.69
N ASP A 178 -2.46 -4.30 18.94
CA ASP A 178 -1.11 -3.88 19.29
C ASP A 178 -0.04 -4.68 18.52
N ASN A 179 -0.18 -6.00 18.47
CA ASN A 179 0.72 -6.87 17.67
C ASN A 179 0.70 -6.51 16.17
N TYR A 180 -0.49 -6.21 15.61
CA TYR A 180 -0.62 -5.77 14.24
C TYR A 180 0.11 -4.46 13.98
N LEU A 181 -0.05 -3.45 14.85
CA LEU A 181 0.63 -2.17 14.71
C LEU A 181 2.16 -2.34 14.65
N HIS A 182 2.71 -3.33 15.37
CA HIS A 182 4.15 -3.60 15.39
C HIS A 182 4.64 -4.33 14.14
N THR A 183 3.90 -5.32 13.63
CA THR A 183 4.42 -6.25 12.61
C THR A 183 3.44 -6.68 11.53
N GLY A 184 2.12 -6.38 11.68
CA GLY A 184 1.07 -7.06 10.95
C GLY A 184 0.81 -6.60 9.51
N VAL A 185 1.43 -5.51 9.04
CA VAL A 185 1.18 -4.96 7.69
C VAL A 185 1.78 -5.82 6.58
N TYR A 186 2.93 -6.45 6.81
CA TYR A 186 3.63 -7.22 5.79
C TYR A 186 3.58 -8.73 6.08
N PRO A 187 3.00 -9.56 5.19
CA PRO A 187 2.82 -11.00 5.42
C PRO A 187 4.13 -11.75 5.76
N PHE A 188 5.28 -11.23 5.32
CA PHE A 188 6.56 -11.89 5.54
C PHE A 188 7.05 -11.82 7.01
N TYR A 189 6.37 -11.08 7.90
CA TYR A 189 6.75 -11.05 9.32
C TYR A 189 6.81 -12.47 9.95
N LYS A 190 5.92 -13.39 9.54
CA LYS A 190 5.93 -14.78 10.03
C LYS A 190 7.22 -15.51 9.66
N THR A 191 7.74 -15.27 8.46
CA THR A 191 8.98 -15.92 8.00
C THR A 191 10.24 -15.19 8.45
N ALA A 192 10.13 -13.89 8.70
CA ALA A 192 11.22 -13.08 9.20
C ALA A 192 11.42 -13.26 10.72
N GLY A 193 10.36 -13.52 11.46
CA GLY A 193 10.41 -13.71 12.91
C GLY A 193 11.01 -12.49 13.61
N LYS A 194 12.03 -12.71 14.46
CA LYS A 194 12.69 -11.63 15.23
C LYS A 194 13.46 -10.62 14.38
N ASP A 195 13.78 -10.98 13.14
CA ASP A 195 14.53 -10.11 12.22
C ASP A 195 13.62 -9.25 11.37
N PHE A 196 12.31 -9.24 11.64
CA PHE A 196 11.31 -8.57 10.79
C PHE A 196 11.64 -7.10 10.53
N LEU A 197 11.87 -6.31 11.57
CA LEU A 197 12.13 -4.86 11.42
C LEU A 197 13.45 -4.59 10.68
N VAL A 198 14.47 -5.42 10.89
CA VAL A 198 15.75 -5.33 10.14
C VAL A 198 15.50 -5.60 8.67
N ARG A 199 14.78 -6.67 8.33
CA ARG A 199 14.44 -7.01 6.94
C ARG A 199 13.53 -5.98 6.30
N LEU A 200 12.61 -5.38 7.07
CA LEU A 200 11.74 -4.31 6.55
C LEU A 200 12.57 -3.08 6.17
N LYS A 201 13.59 -2.74 6.95
CA LYS A 201 14.54 -1.67 6.60
C LYS A 201 15.29 -1.99 5.31
N GLU A 202 15.78 -3.24 5.14
CA GLU A 202 16.42 -3.71 3.90
C GLU A 202 15.47 -3.65 2.70
N VAL A 203 14.17 -3.90 2.89
CA VAL A 203 13.13 -3.72 1.84
C VAL A 203 13.07 -2.26 1.42
N VAL A 204 13.04 -1.31 2.37
CA VAL A 204 13.03 0.14 2.08
C VAL A 204 14.30 0.56 1.33
N ASP A 205 15.47 0.09 1.76
CA ASP A 205 16.74 0.34 1.07
C ASP A 205 16.71 -0.20 -0.36
N THR A 206 16.16 -1.40 -0.58
CA THR A 206 16.02 -2.00 -1.92
C THR A 206 15.09 -1.16 -2.81
N VAL A 207 14.00 -0.62 -2.28
CA VAL A 207 13.12 0.29 -3.04
C VAL A 207 13.89 1.52 -3.50
N MET A 208 14.69 2.13 -2.63
CA MET A 208 15.47 3.33 -2.97
C MET A 208 16.63 3.05 -3.93
N GLU A 209 17.32 1.92 -3.78
CA GLU A 209 18.54 1.59 -4.54
C GLU A 209 18.27 0.85 -5.85
N SER A 210 17.15 0.14 -5.96
CA SER A 210 16.84 -0.73 -7.09
C SER A 210 15.54 -0.38 -7.81
N ASP A 211 14.44 -0.19 -7.06
CA ASP A 211 13.14 0.00 -7.70
C ASP A 211 12.94 1.44 -8.22
N LEU A 212 13.37 2.46 -7.47
CA LEU A 212 13.36 3.86 -7.92
C LEU A 212 14.22 4.07 -9.19
N PRO A 213 15.49 3.61 -9.25
CA PRO A 213 16.31 3.74 -10.46
C PRO A 213 15.78 2.96 -11.67
N ALA A 214 15.01 1.89 -11.46
CA ALA A 214 14.41 1.13 -12.55
C ALA A 214 13.31 1.92 -13.30
N THR A 215 12.63 2.87 -12.62
CA THR A 215 11.57 3.69 -13.22
C THR A 215 12.10 4.95 -13.92
N GLU A 216 13.22 5.48 -13.49
CA GLU A 216 13.86 6.68 -14.06
C GLU A 216 15.38 6.61 -13.92
N LYS A 217 16.09 7.38 -14.77
CA LYS A 217 17.54 7.60 -14.58
C LYS A 217 17.77 8.44 -13.34
N ILE A 218 18.03 7.80 -12.21
CA ILE A 218 18.36 8.42 -10.93
C ILE A 218 19.87 8.28 -10.69
N THR A 219 20.51 9.39 -10.27
CA THR A 219 21.93 9.36 -9.90
C THR A 219 22.12 8.84 -8.48
N TYR A 220 23.31 8.33 -8.17
CA TYR A 220 23.67 7.91 -6.81
C TYR A 220 23.47 9.05 -5.78
N ASP A 221 23.83 10.28 -6.12
CA ASP A 221 23.61 11.48 -5.29
C ASP A 221 22.12 11.68 -4.95
N THR A 222 21.23 11.39 -5.90
CA THR A 222 19.78 11.47 -5.68
C THR A 222 19.29 10.39 -4.71
N ILE A 223 19.83 9.18 -4.80
CA ILE A 223 19.51 8.08 -3.85
C ILE A 223 19.93 8.47 -2.44
N GLU A 224 21.14 8.98 -2.27
CA GLU A 224 21.62 9.46 -0.97
C GLU A 224 20.76 10.59 -0.39
N LYS A 225 20.28 11.50 -1.23
CA LYS A 225 19.32 12.54 -0.83
C LYS A 225 17.98 11.96 -0.42
N CYS A 226 17.47 10.92 -1.11
CA CYS A 226 16.27 10.20 -0.70
C CYS A 226 16.44 9.56 0.68
N LYS A 227 17.56 8.88 0.94
CA LYS A 227 17.84 8.28 2.24
C LYS A 227 17.89 9.31 3.36
N LYS A 228 18.62 10.42 3.15
CA LYS A 228 18.66 11.52 4.11
C LYS A 228 17.29 12.14 4.36
N LEU A 229 16.50 12.33 3.31
CA LEU A 229 15.14 12.84 3.41
C LEU A 229 14.28 11.92 4.26
N LEU A 230 14.34 10.60 4.01
CA LEU A 230 13.58 9.61 4.77
C LEU A 230 13.99 9.59 6.25
N MET A 231 15.28 9.70 6.56
CA MET A 231 15.76 9.81 7.95
C MET A 231 15.20 11.05 8.65
N ILE A 232 15.26 12.22 7.99
CA ILE A 232 14.73 13.48 8.56
C ILE A 232 13.23 13.34 8.84
N ILE A 233 12.48 12.73 7.92
CA ILE A 233 11.05 12.50 8.11
C ILE A 233 10.81 11.52 9.27
N ALA A 234 11.49 10.38 9.31
CA ALA A 234 11.32 9.36 10.33
C ALA A 234 11.63 9.85 11.76
N GLU A 235 12.55 10.81 11.90
CA GLU A 235 12.89 11.46 13.17
C GLU A 235 11.84 12.49 13.63
N ASN A 236 11.01 13.01 12.70
CA ASN A 236 10.13 14.15 12.95
C ASN A 236 8.66 13.90 12.59
N VAL A 237 8.24 12.64 12.49
CA VAL A 237 6.86 12.27 12.11
C VAL A 237 5.85 12.68 13.20
N PRO A 238 4.71 13.36 12.88
CA PRO A 238 4.32 13.84 11.56
C PRO A 238 5.04 15.15 11.18
N LEU A 239 5.72 15.17 10.05
CA LEU A 239 6.48 16.34 9.61
C LEU A 239 5.58 17.34 8.90
N GLN A 240 5.53 18.58 9.40
CA GLN A 240 4.99 19.73 8.67
C GLN A 240 6.14 20.43 7.92
N PRO A 241 6.32 20.19 6.61
CA PRO A 241 7.54 20.58 5.94
C PRO A 241 7.57 22.08 5.61
N ASN A 242 8.66 22.75 6.00
CA ASN A 242 9.08 23.94 5.27
C ASN A 242 9.93 23.46 4.07
N THR A 243 9.30 23.36 2.90
CA THR A 243 9.91 22.75 1.70
C THR A 243 11.20 23.46 1.24
N ASP A 244 11.32 24.79 1.44
CA ASP A 244 12.51 25.53 1.05
C ASP A 244 13.68 25.23 1.99
N LYS A 245 13.44 25.22 3.31
CA LYS A 245 14.46 24.85 4.29
C LYS A 245 14.88 23.40 4.16
N LEU A 246 13.93 22.49 3.92
CA LEU A 246 14.20 21.07 3.75
C LEU A 246 15.03 20.81 2.48
N ALA A 247 14.70 21.46 1.37
CA ALA A 247 15.49 21.39 0.13
C ALA A 247 16.92 21.89 0.34
N ALA A 248 17.08 23.03 1.02
CA ALA A 248 18.40 23.59 1.33
C ALA A 248 19.25 22.65 2.20
N SER A 249 18.65 21.99 3.22
CA SER A 249 19.35 21.01 4.08
C SER A 249 19.84 19.76 3.33
N LEU A 250 19.16 19.41 2.23
CA LEU A 250 19.53 18.30 1.35
C LEU A 250 20.45 18.72 0.20
N GLY A 251 20.82 20.00 0.10
CA GLY A 251 21.61 20.52 -1.02
C GLY A 251 20.92 20.34 -2.37
N THR A 252 19.59 20.56 -2.43
CA THR A 252 18.80 20.38 -3.65
C THR A 252 17.81 21.53 -3.87
N THR A 253 17.11 21.52 -5.01
CA THR A 253 16.04 22.48 -5.28
C THR A 253 14.72 22.01 -4.68
N ARG A 254 13.79 22.95 -4.43
CA ARG A 254 12.43 22.65 -3.98
C ARG A 254 11.70 21.70 -4.96
N ASP A 255 11.84 21.92 -6.25
CA ASP A 255 11.20 21.08 -7.27
C ASP A 255 11.71 19.63 -7.23
N THR A 256 13.02 19.45 -7.02
CA THR A 256 13.61 18.12 -6.85
C THR A 256 13.10 17.47 -5.56
N LEU A 257 13.07 18.20 -4.44
CA LEU A 257 12.52 17.71 -3.18
C LEU A 257 11.06 17.22 -3.36
N LEU A 258 10.21 18.03 -3.98
CA LEU A 258 8.80 17.65 -4.20
C LEU A 258 8.66 16.38 -5.08
N LYS A 259 9.52 16.23 -6.09
CA LYS A 259 9.58 15.00 -6.89
C LYS A 259 10.01 13.80 -6.05
N LEU A 260 11.00 13.96 -5.15
CA LEU A 260 11.42 12.87 -4.26
C LEU A 260 10.32 12.48 -3.28
N LEU A 261 9.66 13.44 -2.66
CA LEU A 261 8.51 13.20 -1.78
C LEU A 261 7.41 12.46 -2.52
N TYR A 262 7.03 12.91 -3.72
CA TYR A 262 6.02 12.25 -4.53
C TYR A 262 6.39 10.80 -4.88
N LYS A 263 7.67 10.52 -5.17
CA LYS A 263 8.14 9.16 -5.45
C LYS A 263 8.07 8.25 -4.23
N LEU A 264 8.48 8.75 -3.06
CA LEU A 264 8.41 8.00 -1.81
C LEU A 264 6.95 7.73 -1.39
N ASP A 265 6.04 8.66 -1.67
CA ASP A 265 4.60 8.50 -1.52
C ASP A 265 4.06 7.40 -2.47
N LYS A 266 4.43 7.45 -3.75
CA LYS A 266 4.06 6.40 -4.71
C LYS A 266 4.67 5.03 -4.39
N ALA A 267 5.81 5.01 -3.70
CA ALA A 267 6.42 3.78 -3.18
C ALA A 267 5.71 3.25 -1.92
N GLU A 268 4.70 3.96 -1.41
CA GLU A 268 3.99 3.68 -0.16
C GLU A 268 4.92 3.70 1.09
N ILE A 269 6.13 4.30 0.95
CA ILE A 269 7.06 4.54 2.08
C ILE A 269 6.61 5.76 2.90
N LEU A 270 6.04 6.77 2.22
CA LEU A 270 5.46 7.96 2.83
C LEU A 270 3.98 8.05 2.50
N GLU A 271 3.27 8.81 3.32
CA GLU A 271 1.92 9.29 3.04
C GLU A 271 1.91 10.82 3.11
N LEU A 272 1.56 11.46 1.99
CA LEU A 272 1.55 12.91 1.85
C LEU A 272 0.13 13.46 2.00
N LEU A 273 -0.18 14.04 3.14
CA LEU A 273 -1.48 14.68 3.33
C LEU A 273 -1.48 16.11 2.79
N THR A 274 -2.49 16.42 2.01
CA THR A 274 -2.74 17.77 1.51
C THR A 274 -3.82 18.46 2.32
N VAL A 275 -3.74 19.78 2.41
CA VAL A 275 -4.82 20.59 2.96
C VAL A 275 -6.04 20.49 2.03
N GLU A 276 -7.24 20.47 2.59
CA GLU A 276 -8.50 20.56 1.85
C GLU A 276 -8.49 21.84 0.99
N LEU A 277 -8.13 21.69 -0.27
CA LEU A 277 -8.13 22.78 -1.26
C LEU A 277 -9.05 22.43 -2.41
N LYS A 278 -10.01 23.28 -2.68
CA LYS A 278 -10.88 23.25 -3.87
C LYS A 278 -10.14 23.45 -5.21
N SER A 279 -8.83 23.22 -5.27
CA SER A 279 -7.98 23.58 -6.43
C SER A 279 -7.01 22.48 -6.82
N TYR A 280 -6.78 22.34 -8.14
CA TYR A 280 -5.89 21.43 -8.84
C TYR A 280 -4.38 21.46 -8.44
N LYS A 281 -3.99 22.22 -7.42
CA LYS A 281 -2.61 22.35 -6.95
C LYS A 281 -2.18 21.25 -5.94
N LYS A 282 -2.73 20.06 -6.03
CA LYS A 282 -2.43 18.93 -5.12
C LYS A 282 -0.95 18.51 -5.06
N LEU A 283 -0.12 18.90 -6.02
CA LEU A 283 1.29 18.50 -6.12
C LEU A 283 2.29 19.51 -5.53
N VAL A 284 1.86 20.62 -4.92
CA VAL A 284 2.78 21.74 -4.68
C VAL A 284 3.37 21.76 -3.27
N ASN A 285 2.61 21.39 -2.22
CA ASN A 285 3.12 21.32 -0.85
C ASN A 285 2.30 20.35 -0.02
N PRO A 286 2.89 19.27 0.51
CA PRO A 286 2.23 18.48 1.53
C PRO A 286 2.03 19.33 2.80
N GLY A 287 0.89 19.24 3.42
CA GLY A 287 0.59 19.87 4.71
C GLY A 287 1.25 19.12 5.85
N LYS A 288 1.12 17.78 5.86
CA LYS A 288 1.80 16.86 6.76
C LYS A 288 2.36 15.67 5.99
N ILE A 289 3.45 15.10 6.47
CA ILE A 289 4.10 13.90 5.93
C ILE A 289 4.15 12.86 7.04
N TYR A 290 3.63 11.67 6.75
CA TYR A 290 3.70 10.49 7.61
C TYR A 290 4.56 9.41 6.94
N LEU A 291 4.98 8.42 7.71
CA LEU A 291 5.44 7.14 7.16
C LEU A 291 4.23 6.35 6.65
N GLY A 292 4.41 5.53 5.61
CA GLY A 292 3.31 4.89 4.89
C GLY A 292 2.46 3.94 5.75
N ASN A 293 3.05 3.35 6.80
CA ASN A 293 2.33 2.51 7.76
C ASN A 293 3.05 2.40 9.10
N THR A 294 2.42 1.79 10.08
CA THR A 294 2.93 1.68 11.45
C THR A 294 4.19 0.80 11.55
N ASN A 295 4.31 -0.25 10.73
CA ASN A 295 5.50 -1.11 10.76
C ASN A 295 6.74 -0.36 10.25
N LEU A 296 6.58 0.55 9.28
CA LEU A 296 7.66 1.45 8.86
C LEU A 296 8.07 2.42 9.97
N MET A 297 7.13 2.87 10.81
CA MET A 297 7.47 3.67 11.98
C MET A 297 8.38 2.88 12.93
N TYR A 298 8.03 1.63 13.25
CA TYR A 298 8.86 0.78 14.12
C TYR A 298 10.22 0.43 13.52
N ALA A 299 10.31 0.34 12.19
CA ALA A 299 11.57 0.02 11.52
C ALA A 299 12.52 1.21 11.35
N LEU A 300 11.98 2.43 11.20
CA LEU A 300 12.76 3.60 10.75
C LEU A 300 12.87 4.70 11.79
N SER A 301 11.86 4.88 12.66
CA SER A 301 11.88 5.97 13.64
C SER A 301 12.70 5.62 14.88
N PRO A 302 13.43 6.59 15.47
CA PRO A 302 14.22 6.37 16.67
C PRO A 302 13.39 6.15 17.93
N GLY A 303 12.11 6.55 17.90
CA GLY A 303 11.13 6.39 18.96
C GLY A 303 9.71 6.47 18.39
N ILE A 304 8.75 5.88 19.10
CA ILE A 304 7.35 5.85 18.71
C ILE A 304 6.55 6.82 19.58
N GLU A 305 5.97 7.82 18.95
CA GLU A 305 5.00 8.71 19.58
C GLU A 305 3.58 8.14 19.31
N LEU A 306 2.82 7.89 20.39
CA LEU A 306 1.54 7.16 20.32
C LEU A 306 0.47 7.90 19.53
N GLY A 307 0.44 9.23 19.57
CA GLY A 307 -0.49 10.03 18.75
C GLY A 307 -0.23 9.80 17.26
N THR A 308 1.04 9.92 16.87
CA THR A 308 1.48 9.69 15.49
C THR A 308 1.23 8.25 15.03
N LEU A 309 1.43 7.26 15.89
CA LEU A 309 1.14 5.85 15.58
C LEU A 309 -0.34 5.65 15.24
N ARG A 310 -1.24 6.22 16.03
CA ARG A 310 -2.69 6.19 15.83
C ARG A 310 -3.09 6.88 14.54
N GLU A 311 -2.57 8.08 14.31
CA GLU A 311 -2.81 8.85 13.09
C GLU A 311 -2.33 8.08 11.85
N THR A 312 -1.12 7.51 11.87
CA THR A 312 -0.56 6.72 10.77
C THR A 312 -1.42 5.50 10.45
N PHE A 313 -1.86 4.76 11.47
CA PHE A 313 -2.78 3.63 11.26
C PHE A 313 -4.10 4.09 10.64
N PHE A 314 -4.70 5.14 11.17
CA PHE A 314 -5.97 5.67 10.65
C PHE A 314 -5.87 6.05 9.17
N ILE A 315 -4.81 6.79 8.81
CA ILE A 315 -4.58 7.22 7.42
C ILE A 315 -4.41 6.02 6.51
N ASP A 316 -3.51 5.09 6.85
CA ASP A 316 -3.22 3.89 6.04
C ASP A 316 -4.48 3.08 5.75
N GLN A 317 -5.30 2.82 6.78
CA GLN A 317 -6.51 2.02 6.61
C GLN A 317 -7.62 2.77 5.85
N CYS A 318 -7.85 4.06 6.15
CA CYS A 318 -8.87 4.86 5.46
C CYS A 318 -8.50 5.16 3.99
N ALA A 319 -7.22 5.31 3.66
CA ALA A 319 -6.76 5.52 2.28
C ALA A 319 -7.06 4.32 1.35
N SER A 320 -7.41 3.16 1.90
CA SER A 320 -7.84 1.98 1.13
C SER A 320 -9.25 2.10 0.57
N VAL A 321 -10.10 2.93 1.19
CA VAL A 321 -11.54 3.06 0.86
C VAL A 321 -11.94 4.47 0.45
N GLY A 322 -11.01 5.44 0.52
CA GLY A 322 -11.32 6.80 0.14
C GLY A 322 -10.15 7.76 0.21
N THR A 323 -10.45 9.04 0.03
CA THR A 323 -9.46 10.11 0.17
C THR A 323 -9.35 10.55 1.61
N VAL A 324 -8.12 10.71 2.11
CA VAL A 324 -7.84 11.29 3.43
C VAL A 324 -7.11 12.61 3.24
N GLN A 325 -7.58 13.67 3.90
CA GLN A 325 -7.04 15.03 3.76
C GLN A 325 -6.97 15.72 5.12
N MET A 326 -6.21 16.81 5.19
CA MET A 326 -6.16 17.68 6.36
C MET A 326 -7.29 18.69 6.30
N PRO A 327 -8.22 18.70 7.27
CA PRO A 327 -9.26 19.74 7.37
C PRO A 327 -8.72 21.03 8.01
N SER A 328 -9.55 22.08 8.02
CA SER A 328 -9.27 23.31 8.75
C SER A 328 -9.46 23.15 10.27
N LYS A 329 -10.22 22.16 10.72
CA LYS A 329 -10.47 21.78 12.11
C LYS A 329 -10.48 20.25 12.19
N GLY A 330 -10.01 19.69 13.31
CA GLY A 330 -9.88 18.27 13.48
C GLY A 330 -8.59 17.72 12.88
N ASP A 331 -8.40 16.40 12.95
CA ASP A 331 -7.18 15.75 12.48
C ASP A 331 -7.28 15.37 11.01
N PHE A 332 -8.40 14.76 10.57
CA PHE A 332 -8.59 14.27 9.21
C PHE A 332 -10.01 14.44 8.70
N ILE A 333 -10.14 14.65 7.37
CA ILE A 333 -11.41 14.54 6.65
C ILE A 333 -11.30 13.40 5.64
N VAL A 334 -12.28 12.48 5.70
CA VAL A 334 -12.36 11.31 4.81
C VAL A 334 -13.49 11.54 3.80
N ASN A 335 -13.19 11.28 2.52
CA ASN A 335 -14.14 11.44 1.40
C ASN A 335 -14.75 12.85 1.31
N GLU A 336 -13.98 13.88 1.68
CA GLU A 336 -14.42 15.30 1.68
C GLU A 336 -15.68 15.57 2.54
N LYS A 337 -16.06 14.64 3.41
CA LYS A 337 -17.31 14.68 4.17
C LYS A 337 -17.14 14.37 5.65
N TYR A 338 -16.49 13.27 5.99
CA TYR A 338 -16.47 12.74 7.35
C TYR A 338 -15.26 13.26 8.10
N LEU A 339 -15.49 14.04 9.15
CA LEU A 339 -14.47 14.67 9.97
C LEU A 339 -14.09 13.78 11.15
N PHE A 340 -12.78 13.62 11.39
CA PHE A 340 -12.27 12.79 12.46
C PHE A 340 -11.26 13.52 13.35
N GLU A 341 -11.35 13.19 14.63
CA GLU A 341 -10.28 13.36 15.62
C GLU A 341 -9.80 11.99 16.04
N VAL A 342 -8.49 11.78 16.06
CA VAL A 342 -7.85 10.51 16.41
C VAL A 342 -7.13 10.65 17.74
N GLY A 343 -7.32 9.71 18.66
CA GLY A 343 -6.65 9.81 19.96
C GLY A 343 -6.83 8.60 20.87
N GLY A 344 -6.39 8.74 22.11
CA GLY A 344 -6.61 7.77 23.18
C GLY A 344 -7.97 7.91 23.84
N GLU A 345 -8.21 7.16 24.92
CA GLU A 345 -9.48 7.09 25.64
C GLU A 345 -10.01 8.46 26.11
N ASP A 346 -9.10 9.38 26.47
CA ASP A 346 -9.44 10.71 26.98
C ASP A 346 -9.75 11.75 25.88
N LYS A 347 -9.68 11.38 24.61
CA LYS A 347 -9.95 12.30 23.49
C LYS A 347 -11.40 12.80 23.53
N THR A 348 -11.59 14.11 23.37
CA THR A 348 -12.90 14.78 23.44
C THR A 348 -13.30 15.37 22.09
N PHE A 349 -14.57 15.79 21.98
CA PHE A 349 -15.12 16.48 20.79
C PHE A 349 -14.79 17.97 20.70
N ASP A 350 -14.01 18.54 21.62
CA ASP A 350 -13.87 20.00 21.78
C ASP A 350 -13.50 20.72 20.48
N GLN A 351 -12.63 20.13 19.64
CA GLN A 351 -12.19 20.75 18.38
C GLN A 351 -13.22 20.63 17.25
N ILE A 352 -14.09 19.61 17.28
CA ILE A 352 -15.06 19.29 16.23
C ILE A 352 -16.51 19.35 16.71
N ALA A 353 -16.73 19.87 17.92
CA ALA A 353 -18.06 19.98 18.52
C ALA A 353 -19.03 20.77 17.64
N GLY A 354 -20.20 20.19 17.40
CA GLY A 354 -21.27 20.81 16.59
C GLY A 354 -21.02 20.80 15.07
N ILE A 355 -19.96 20.17 14.58
CA ILE A 355 -19.74 19.96 13.14
C ILE A 355 -20.46 18.68 12.73
N PRO A 356 -21.35 18.73 11.71
CA PRO A 356 -22.00 17.54 11.19
C PRO A 356 -21.00 16.48 10.67
N ASP A 357 -21.40 15.21 10.67
CA ASP A 357 -20.58 14.10 10.20
C ASP A 357 -19.20 14.02 10.86
N SER A 358 -19.10 14.35 12.16
CA SER A 358 -17.86 14.31 12.93
C SER A 358 -17.83 13.15 13.93
N TYR A 359 -16.65 12.52 14.04
CA TYR A 359 -16.42 11.28 14.78
C TYR A 359 -15.09 11.33 15.54
N LEU A 360 -15.01 10.55 16.61
CA LEU A 360 -13.74 10.27 17.32
C LEU A 360 -13.29 8.84 16.98
N ALA A 361 -12.08 8.68 16.48
CA ALA A 361 -11.40 7.40 16.34
C ALA A 361 -10.52 7.16 17.57
N ILE A 362 -10.96 6.30 18.48
CA ILE A 362 -10.42 6.15 19.82
C ILE A 362 -9.65 4.84 19.96
N ASP A 363 -8.38 4.97 20.31
CA ASP A 363 -7.53 3.84 20.70
C ASP A 363 -7.73 3.49 22.18
N GLY A 364 -7.50 2.21 22.54
CA GLY A 364 -7.62 1.70 23.90
C GLY A 364 -9.01 1.20 24.27
N ILE A 365 -10.05 1.46 23.47
CA ILE A 365 -11.40 0.98 23.73
C ILE A 365 -11.76 -0.23 22.84
N GLU A 366 -12.42 -1.23 23.43
CA GLU A 366 -12.90 -2.41 22.70
C GLU A 366 -14.21 -2.13 21.97
N THR A 367 -15.13 -1.37 22.58
CA THR A 367 -16.46 -1.04 22.05
C THR A 367 -16.69 0.45 22.08
N GLY A 368 -17.29 0.99 21.01
CA GLY A 368 -17.63 2.41 20.91
C GLY A 368 -19.02 2.75 21.41
N TYR A 369 -19.37 4.03 21.36
CA TYR A 369 -20.73 4.52 21.61
C TYR A 369 -20.95 5.88 20.93
N GLY A 370 -22.15 6.11 20.40
CA GLY A 370 -22.48 7.35 19.69
C GLY A 370 -21.53 7.57 18.49
N ALA A 371 -20.81 8.68 18.47
CA ALA A 371 -19.82 8.99 17.43
C ALA A 371 -18.35 8.65 17.85
N ARG A 372 -18.17 7.86 18.89
CA ARG A 372 -16.86 7.36 19.36
C ARG A 372 -16.66 5.94 18.84
N ILE A 373 -15.78 5.79 17.86
CA ILE A 373 -15.51 4.55 17.15
C ILE A 373 -14.16 3.99 17.61
N PRO A 374 -14.06 2.71 18.00
CA PRO A 374 -12.76 2.10 18.32
C PRO A 374 -11.80 2.18 17.13
N LEU A 375 -10.57 2.64 17.38
CA LEU A 375 -9.57 2.84 16.31
C LEU A 375 -9.29 1.53 15.53
N TRP A 376 -9.22 0.38 16.22
CA TRP A 376 -8.96 -0.91 15.58
C TRP A 376 -9.97 -1.28 14.50
N MET A 377 -11.21 -0.76 14.58
CA MET A 377 -12.28 -1.10 13.62
C MET A 377 -12.04 -0.50 12.24
N PHE A 378 -11.28 0.59 12.11
CA PHE A 378 -10.87 1.13 10.81
C PHE A 378 -9.99 0.12 10.04
N GLY A 379 -9.35 -0.80 10.71
CA GLY A 379 -8.63 -1.92 10.09
C GLY A 379 -9.52 -3.05 9.55
N LEU A 380 -10.85 -2.91 9.60
CA LEU A 380 -11.82 -3.86 9.04
C LEU A 380 -12.35 -3.45 7.65
N LEU A 381 -11.92 -2.32 7.11
CA LEU A 381 -12.47 -1.71 5.89
C LEU A 381 -12.10 -2.46 4.59
N TYR A 382 -11.04 -3.28 4.57
CA TYR A 382 -10.64 -4.03 3.37
C TYR A 382 -10.00 -5.38 3.67
#